data_0c3c8702d34d5bdc46a75b0e466adece
#
_entry.id   0c3c8702d34d5bdc46a75b0e466adece
#
_cell.length_a   1.000
_cell.length_b   1.000
_cell.length_c   1.000
_cell.angle_alpha   90.00
_cell.angle_beta   90.00
_cell.angle_gamma   90.00
#
_symmetry.space_group_name_H-M   'P 1'
#
loop_
_entity.id
_entity.type
_entity.pdbx_description
1 polymer ?
#
loop_
_entity_poly.entity_id
_entity_poly.type
_entity_poly.pdbx_seq_one_letter_code
_entity_poly.pdbx_strand_id
1 'polypeptide(L)'
;MTSILTPTADPATQTRALLHAAGLVDASAIQSFVLTGKHRVDLVQRISSNDLKKLAPGDGHANCFTTNKGRIVDWVRLLVKDDAVLMLTSPGNGAHVVQWLDRYTITEDFHVRDVSAEIALLHVLGPSASAVVAKHVAAAAPELKPFSVCPGRIGATDVQVIRTEGLTTSPGFYLLCGRDEAPGVAAALLERAAADGLVACGPDAYAAARVHEGLPEFARELGEDFHPLEAGLWGSVSFTKGCYVGQEVIARLNTYDKVMKHLVRLELTDGAGLTAPVPLFANGQDAGVVTSLAGPPWLPTWRALGYVKKKAQSAGAPLHVGAPDAPITARVVDRIKL
;
A
#
# COMPACT_ATOMS: atom_id res chain seq x y z
N MET A 1 14.58 -10.27 9.75
CA MET A 1 14.01 -11.55 9.23
C MET A 1 14.69 -11.87 7.92
N THR A 2 15.05 -13.13 7.67
CA THR A 2 15.61 -13.56 6.38
C THR A 2 14.48 -13.53 5.34
N SER A 3 14.75 -12.99 4.13
CA SER A 3 13.77 -12.97 3.05
C SER A 3 13.41 -14.39 2.61
N ILE A 4 12.11 -14.60 2.35
CA ILE A 4 11.58 -15.88 1.83
C ILE A 4 12.01 -16.07 0.37
N LEU A 5 12.25 -14.98 -0.36
CA LEU A 5 12.61 -14.98 -1.78
C LEU A 5 14.08 -14.60 -1.96
N THR A 6 14.73 -15.28 -2.91
CA THR A 6 16.06 -14.91 -3.40
C THR A 6 15.95 -14.59 -4.88
N PRO A 7 15.83 -13.30 -5.27
CA PRO A 7 15.78 -12.91 -6.67
C PRO A 7 17.08 -13.26 -7.39
N THR A 8 16.98 -13.84 -8.57
CA THR A 8 18.14 -14.20 -9.42
C THR A 8 18.22 -13.38 -10.70
N ALA A 9 17.11 -12.74 -11.10
CA ALA A 9 17.07 -11.86 -12.26
C ALA A 9 17.73 -10.51 -11.96
N ASP A 10 18.22 -9.83 -13.00
CA ASP A 10 18.77 -8.48 -12.89
C ASP A 10 17.69 -7.45 -12.49
N PRO A 11 18.09 -6.25 -11.99
CA PRO A 11 17.18 -5.21 -11.54
C PRO A 11 16.10 -4.82 -12.57
N ALA A 12 16.49 -4.60 -13.81
CA ALA A 12 15.56 -4.15 -14.86
C ALA A 12 14.52 -5.26 -15.20
N THR A 13 14.94 -6.52 -15.20
CA THR A 13 14.05 -7.67 -15.41
C THR A 13 13.05 -7.81 -14.28
N GLN A 14 13.46 -7.69 -13.02
CA GLN A 14 12.55 -7.73 -11.88
C GLN A 14 11.49 -6.62 -11.94
N THR A 15 11.93 -5.37 -12.18
CA THR A 15 11.00 -4.23 -12.26
C THR A 15 10.07 -4.36 -13.47
N ARG A 16 10.59 -4.83 -14.61
CA ARG A 16 9.77 -5.09 -15.81
C ARG A 16 8.70 -6.15 -15.55
N ALA A 17 9.02 -7.21 -14.80
CA ALA A 17 8.03 -8.21 -14.41
C ALA A 17 6.88 -7.59 -13.61
N LEU A 18 7.19 -6.76 -12.61
CA LEU A 18 6.19 -6.05 -11.81
C LEU A 18 5.33 -5.08 -12.62
N LEU A 19 5.90 -4.41 -13.61
CA LEU A 19 5.21 -3.38 -14.39
C LEU A 19 4.48 -3.91 -15.63
N HIS A 20 4.95 -5.02 -16.24
CA HIS A 20 4.47 -5.46 -17.55
C HIS A 20 4.16 -6.96 -17.66
N ALA A 21 4.40 -7.74 -16.61
CA ALA A 21 4.14 -9.19 -16.57
C ALA A 21 3.59 -9.62 -15.21
N ALA A 22 4.31 -10.49 -14.50
CA ALA A 22 4.00 -10.85 -13.11
C ALA A 22 5.26 -10.96 -12.28
N GLY A 23 5.23 -10.39 -11.08
CA GLY A 23 6.29 -10.51 -10.08
C GLY A 23 5.76 -11.10 -8.78
N LEU A 24 6.58 -11.92 -8.12
CA LEU A 24 6.35 -12.43 -6.77
C LEU A 24 7.25 -11.69 -5.80
N VAL A 25 6.66 -11.06 -4.79
CA VAL A 25 7.35 -10.26 -3.76
C VAL A 25 7.10 -10.87 -2.39
N ASP A 26 8.12 -10.91 -1.54
CA ASP A 26 7.95 -11.20 -0.10
C ASP A 26 7.38 -9.95 0.59
N ALA A 27 6.12 -10.00 0.95
CA ALA A 27 5.42 -8.93 1.65
C ALA A 27 5.32 -9.18 3.17
N SER A 28 6.08 -10.13 3.72
CA SER A 28 6.00 -10.52 5.13
C SER A 28 6.56 -9.47 6.11
N ALA A 29 7.07 -8.35 5.62
CA ALA A 29 7.33 -7.15 6.42
C ALA A 29 6.04 -6.43 6.86
N ILE A 30 4.92 -6.66 6.19
CA ILE A 30 3.57 -6.27 6.62
C ILE A 30 3.26 -7.02 7.91
N GLN A 31 2.98 -6.28 8.98
CA GLN A 31 2.65 -6.90 10.26
C GLN A 31 1.16 -7.26 10.30
N SER A 32 0.88 -8.43 10.84
CA SER A 32 -0.45 -9.04 10.81
C SER A 32 -0.98 -9.27 12.21
N PHE A 33 -2.19 -8.79 12.47
CA PHE A 33 -2.83 -8.86 13.78
C PHE A 33 -4.23 -9.47 13.66
N VAL A 34 -4.59 -10.32 14.61
CA VAL A 34 -5.95 -10.84 14.76
C VAL A 34 -6.64 -10.08 15.88
N LEU A 35 -7.74 -9.40 15.52
CA LEU A 35 -8.58 -8.65 16.43
C LEU A 35 -9.79 -9.51 16.80
N THR A 36 -10.00 -9.73 18.09
CA THR A 36 -11.09 -10.58 18.63
C THR A 36 -11.88 -9.84 19.70
N GLY A 37 -12.87 -10.48 20.31
CA GLY A 37 -13.80 -9.90 21.27
C GLY A 37 -15.10 -9.41 20.63
N LYS A 38 -16.15 -9.31 21.44
CA LYS A 38 -17.51 -8.97 20.95
C LYS A 38 -17.59 -7.54 20.38
N HIS A 39 -16.71 -6.64 20.80
CA HIS A 39 -16.72 -5.24 20.35
C HIS A 39 -15.74 -4.96 19.21
N ARG A 40 -15.06 -5.98 18.63
CA ARG A 40 -14.01 -5.80 17.60
C ARG A 40 -14.45 -4.97 16.38
N VAL A 41 -15.64 -5.26 15.85
CA VAL A 41 -16.17 -4.51 14.70
C VAL A 41 -16.60 -3.10 15.11
N ASP A 42 -17.27 -2.96 16.25
CA ASP A 42 -17.81 -1.68 16.70
C ASP A 42 -16.70 -0.69 17.09
N LEU A 43 -15.67 -1.16 17.82
CA LEU A 43 -14.53 -0.33 18.16
C LEU A 43 -13.80 0.14 16.90
N VAL A 44 -13.40 -0.77 16.01
CA VAL A 44 -12.68 -0.43 14.77
C VAL A 44 -13.54 0.48 13.90
N GLN A 45 -14.88 0.28 13.83
CA GLN A 45 -15.80 1.16 13.13
C GLN A 45 -15.73 2.61 13.66
N ARG A 46 -15.64 2.82 14.96
CA ARG A 46 -15.61 4.17 15.57
C ARG A 46 -14.28 4.89 15.41
N ILE A 47 -13.20 4.17 15.20
CA ILE A 47 -11.85 4.74 15.19
C ILE A 47 -11.19 4.73 13.81
N SER A 48 -11.84 4.24 12.77
CA SER A 48 -11.28 4.17 11.42
C SER A 48 -12.17 4.85 10.38
N SER A 49 -11.61 5.24 9.25
CA SER A 49 -12.25 6.11 8.26
C SER A 49 -13.26 5.43 7.35
N ASN A 50 -13.18 4.10 7.15
CA ASN A 50 -14.06 3.37 6.23
C ASN A 50 -15.09 2.50 6.96
N ASP A 51 -16.14 2.01 6.26
CA ASP A 51 -17.33 1.42 6.85
C ASP A 51 -17.23 -0.10 7.01
N LEU A 52 -16.67 -0.54 8.14
CA LEU A 52 -16.48 -1.96 8.44
C LEU A 52 -17.82 -2.72 8.67
N LYS A 53 -18.86 -2.04 9.11
CA LYS A 53 -20.17 -2.66 9.40
C LYS A 53 -20.91 -3.16 8.15
N LYS A 54 -20.51 -2.71 6.96
CA LYS A 54 -21.07 -3.18 5.68
C LYS A 54 -20.45 -4.47 5.16
N LEU A 55 -19.38 -4.96 5.80
CA LEU A 55 -18.65 -6.14 5.36
C LEU A 55 -19.24 -7.41 5.98
N ALA A 56 -19.35 -8.44 5.15
CA ALA A 56 -19.62 -9.80 5.57
C ALA A 56 -18.32 -10.57 5.84
N PRO A 57 -18.35 -11.70 6.56
CA PRO A 57 -17.21 -12.60 6.62
C PRO A 57 -16.69 -12.99 5.23
N GLY A 58 -15.38 -12.90 5.04
CA GLY A 58 -14.72 -13.06 3.75
C GLY A 58 -14.52 -11.76 2.96
N ASP A 59 -15.18 -10.66 3.34
CA ASP A 59 -14.97 -9.34 2.76
C ASP A 59 -13.91 -8.54 3.54
N GLY A 60 -13.36 -7.52 2.90
CA GLY A 60 -12.44 -6.57 3.52
C GLY A 60 -12.40 -5.25 2.76
N HIS A 61 -11.62 -4.32 3.25
CA HIS A 61 -11.30 -3.06 2.57
C HIS A 61 -10.04 -2.41 3.15
N ALA A 62 -9.47 -1.46 2.39
CA ALA A 62 -8.49 -0.53 2.92
C ALA A 62 -9.17 0.51 3.81
N ASN A 63 -8.46 0.93 4.85
CA ASN A 63 -8.97 1.84 5.87
C ASN A 63 -7.84 2.72 6.42
N CYS A 64 -8.16 3.91 6.91
CA CYS A 64 -7.19 4.74 7.60
C CYS A 64 -7.54 4.83 9.09
N PHE A 65 -6.56 4.58 9.94
CA PHE A 65 -6.57 5.12 11.29
C PHE A 65 -6.05 6.54 11.25
N THR A 66 -6.74 7.46 11.92
CA THR A 66 -6.37 8.87 11.89
C THR A 66 -6.39 9.47 13.29
N THR A 67 -5.54 10.47 13.51
CA THR A 67 -5.60 11.28 14.72
C THR A 67 -6.89 12.12 14.74
N ASN A 68 -7.20 12.76 15.87
CA ASN A 68 -8.31 13.72 15.97
C ASN A 68 -8.16 14.92 15.01
N LYS A 69 -6.94 15.18 14.53
CA LYS A 69 -6.65 16.19 13.50
C LYS A 69 -6.78 15.63 12.07
N GLY A 70 -7.29 14.42 11.88
CA GLY A 70 -7.43 13.77 10.58
C GLY A 70 -6.10 13.39 9.91
N ARG A 71 -5.00 13.30 10.66
CA ARG A 71 -3.69 12.88 10.15
C ARG A 71 -3.59 11.37 10.15
N ILE A 72 -2.91 10.80 9.15
CA ILE A 72 -2.77 9.35 8.98
C ILE A 72 -1.89 8.77 10.09
N VAL A 73 -2.47 7.88 10.91
CA VAL A 73 -1.73 7.01 11.84
C VAL A 73 -1.21 5.78 11.10
N ASP A 74 -2.09 5.14 10.32
CA ASP A 74 -1.72 4.08 9.40
C ASP A 74 -2.78 3.88 8.30
N TRP A 75 -2.36 3.30 7.19
CA TRP A 75 -3.23 2.82 6.12
C TRP A 75 -3.27 1.29 6.15
N VAL A 76 -4.29 0.75 6.79
CA VAL A 76 -4.44 -0.67 7.09
C VAL A 76 -5.39 -1.38 6.12
N ARG A 77 -5.26 -2.71 6.01
CA ARG A 77 -6.26 -3.57 5.37
C ARG A 77 -6.94 -4.36 6.45
N LEU A 78 -8.26 -4.33 6.45
CA LEU A 78 -9.12 -5.02 7.41
C LEU A 78 -9.92 -6.07 6.68
N LEU A 79 -9.81 -7.32 7.11
CA LEU A 79 -10.50 -8.47 6.52
C LEU A 79 -11.37 -9.11 7.61
N VAL A 80 -12.67 -9.12 7.39
CA VAL A 80 -13.65 -9.64 8.34
C VAL A 80 -13.74 -11.16 8.25
N LYS A 81 -13.69 -11.82 9.39
CA LYS A 81 -13.95 -13.26 9.57
C LYS A 81 -15.13 -13.42 10.52
N ASP A 82 -15.66 -14.64 10.68
CA ASP A 82 -16.83 -14.91 11.53
C ASP A 82 -16.63 -14.41 12.96
N ASP A 83 -15.50 -14.68 13.56
CA ASP A 83 -15.19 -14.39 14.97
C ASP A 83 -14.03 -13.41 15.17
N ALA A 84 -13.40 -12.92 14.10
CA ALA A 84 -12.21 -12.08 14.13
C ALA A 84 -12.20 -11.04 13.00
N VAL A 85 -11.28 -10.07 13.10
CA VAL A 85 -10.83 -9.23 11.99
C VAL A 85 -9.33 -9.41 11.83
N LEU A 86 -8.86 -9.81 10.64
CA LEU A 86 -7.43 -9.79 10.33
C LEU A 86 -7.08 -8.36 9.90
N MET A 87 -6.14 -7.76 10.61
CA MET A 87 -5.59 -6.44 10.32
C MET A 87 -4.17 -6.57 9.79
N LEU A 88 -3.92 -6.01 8.62
CA LEU A 88 -2.60 -5.88 8.02
C LEU A 88 -2.18 -4.40 8.11
N THR A 89 -1.09 -4.12 8.82
CA THR A 89 -0.56 -2.76 9.03
C THR A 89 0.58 -2.47 8.05
N SER A 90 0.97 -1.23 7.94
CA SER A 90 2.18 -0.86 7.22
C SER A 90 3.44 -1.50 7.83
N PRO A 91 4.45 -1.87 7.02
CA PRO A 91 5.70 -2.40 7.53
C PRO A 91 6.33 -1.51 8.60
N GLY A 92 6.69 -2.10 9.75
CA GLY A 92 7.34 -1.41 10.87
C GLY A 92 6.43 -0.52 11.73
N ASN A 93 5.14 -0.38 11.41
CA ASN A 93 4.22 0.49 12.16
C ASN A 93 3.28 -0.24 13.13
N GLY A 94 3.30 -1.58 13.16
CA GLY A 94 2.34 -2.37 13.93
C GLY A 94 2.32 -2.07 15.42
N ALA A 95 3.49 -1.92 16.06
CA ALA A 95 3.56 -1.58 17.48
C ALA A 95 2.90 -0.22 17.80
N HIS A 96 3.11 0.78 16.95
CA HIS A 96 2.45 2.09 17.07
C HIS A 96 0.93 1.98 16.89
N VAL A 97 0.48 1.18 15.91
CA VAL A 97 -0.95 0.93 15.69
C VAL A 97 -1.58 0.25 16.90
N VAL A 98 -0.93 -0.77 17.48
CA VAL A 98 -1.44 -1.44 18.69
C VAL A 98 -1.56 -0.44 19.85
N GLN A 99 -0.52 0.35 20.13
CA GLN A 99 -0.57 1.40 21.16
C GLN A 99 -1.66 2.43 20.89
N TRP A 100 -1.92 2.74 19.61
CA TRP A 100 -2.98 3.65 19.23
C TRP A 100 -4.38 3.04 19.48
N LEU A 101 -4.58 1.74 19.16
CA LEU A 101 -5.81 1.00 19.47
C LEU A 101 -6.08 0.95 20.99
N ASP A 102 -5.07 0.73 21.80
CA ASP A 102 -5.17 0.64 23.27
C ASP A 102 -5.74 1.95 23.88
N ARG A 103 -5.46 3.11 23.29
CA ARG A 103 -6.01 4.41 23.76
C ARG A 103 -7.53 4.49 23.67
N TYR A 104 -8.15 3.70 22.79
CA TYR A 104 -9.59 3.70 22.57
C TYR A 104 -10.27 2.44 23.14
N THR A 105 -9.50 1.53 23.72
CA THR A 105 -9.96 0.33 24.39
C THR A 105 -10.02 0.59 25.90
N ILE A 106 -11.22 0.93 26.43
CA ILE A 106 -11.39 1.31 27.84
C ILE A 106 -12.21 0.22 28.59
N THR A 107 -13.38 -0.08 28.07
CA THR A 107 -14.32 -1.07 28.65
C THR A 107 -14.74 -2.14 27.64
N GLU A 108 -14.22 -2.02 26.44
CA GLU A 108 -14.51 -2.93 25.34
C GLU A 108 -13.90 -4.30 25.55
N ASP A 109 -14.68 -5.34 25.31
CA ASP A 109 -14.17 -6.69 25.09
C ASP A 109 -13.53 -6.73 23.70
N PHE A 110 -12.23 -6.39 23.65
CA PHE A 110 -11.43 -6.25 22.45
C PHE A 110 -9.99 -6.69 22.73
N HIS A 111 -9.47 -7.58 21.92
CA HIS A 111 -8.14 -8.14 22.06
C HIS A 111 -7.37 -8.09 20.74
N VAL A 112 -6.09 -7.79 20.81
CA VAL A 112 -5.17 -7.74 19.67
C VAL A 112 -4.09 -8.81 19.87
N ARG A 113 -3.97 -9.72 18.90
CA ARG A 113 -2.90 -10.74 18.89
C ARG A 113 -2.03 -10.54 17.66
N ASP A 114 -0.74 -10.34 17.88
CA ASP A 114 0.25 -10.32 16.79
C ASP A 114 0.46 -11.75 16.27
N VAL A 115 0.26 -11.95 15.00
CA VAL A 115 0.48 -13.22 14.29
C VAL A 115 1.54 -13.11 13.21
N SER A 116 2.30 -12.02 13.20
CA SER A 116 3.32 -11.75 12.17
C SER A 116 4.43 -12.80 12.13
N ALA A 117 4.70 -13.46 13.27
CA ALA A 117 5.68 -14.54 13.33
C ALA A 117 5.13 -15.91 12.85
N GLU A 118 3.80 -16.06 12.85
CA GLU A 118 3.13 -17.33 12.52
C GLU A 118 2.81 -17.45 11.03
N ILE A 119 2.54 -16.32 10.37
CA ILE A 119 2.11 -16.28 8.97
C ILE A 119 3.08 -15.51 8.09
N ALA A 120 3.04 -15.80 6.80
CA ALA A 120 3.76 -15.08 5.77
C ALA A 120 2.79 -14.58 4.69
N LEU A 121 3.16 -13.49 4.05
CA LEU A 121 2.46 -12.90 2.92
C LEU A 121 3.38 -12.89 1.71
N LEU A 122 3.03 -13.64 0.67
CA LEU A 122 3.63 -13.54 -0.65
C LEU A 122 2.71 -12.72 -1.54
N HIS A 123 3.23 -11.76 -2.27
CA HIS A 123 2.44 -10.84 -3.09
C HIS A 123 2.69 -11.07 -4.58
N VAL A 124 1.69 -11.53 -5.30
CA VAL A 124 1.70 -11.63 -6.76
C VAL A 124 1.19 -10.32 -7.32
N LEU A 125 2.02 -9.66 -8.11
CA LEU A 125 1.79 -8.31 -8.64
C LEU A 125 2.04 -8.22 -10.14
N GLY A 126 1.46 -7.22 -10.77
CA GLY A 126 1.65 -6.92 -12.20
C GLY A 126 0.44 -7.27 -13.06
N PRO A 127 0.44 -6.84 -14.34
CA PRO A 127 -0.72 -7.00 -15.24
C PRO A 127 -1.17 -8.45 -15.44
N SER A 128 -0.24 -9.41 -15.36
CA SER A 128 -0.53 -10.85 -15.51
C SER A 128 -0.85 -11.55 -14.18
N ALA A 129 -0.87 -10.84 -13.04
CA ALA A 129 -1.09 -11.45 -11.72
C ALA A 129 -2.38 -12.28 -11.66
N SER A 130 -3.49 -11.75 -12.17
CA SER A 130 -4.78 -12.48 -12.22
C SER A 130 -4.70 -13.78 -13.01
N ALA A 131 -4.02 -13.78 -14.16
CA ALA A 131 -3.86 -14.97 -14.99
C ALA A 131 -2.97 -16.02 -14.30
N VAL A 132 -1.88 -15.58 -13.65
CA VAL A 132 -1.00 -16.46 -12.87
C VAL A 132 -1.76 -17.13 -11.73
N VAL A 133 -2.50 -16.33 -10.95
CA VAL A 133 -3.27 -16.86 -9.81
C VAL A 133 -4.39 -17.80 -10.29
N ALA A 134 -5.14 -17.45 -11.33
CA ALA A 134 -6.19 -18.30 -11.90
C ALA A 134 -5.66 -19.66 -12.38
N LYS A 135 -4.46 -19.69 -12.98
CA LYS A 135 -3.89 -20.89 -13.57
C LYS A 135 -3.17 -21.78 -12.56
N HIS A 136 -2.49 -21.19 -11.58
CA HIS A 136 -1.53 -21.90 -10.73
C HIS A 136 -1.94 -22.02 -9.26
N VAL A 137 -2.93 -21.22 -8.83
CA VAL A 137 -3.51 -21.31 -7.49
C VAL A 137 -4.92 -21.88 -7.63
N ALA A 138 -5.18 -23.04 -7.06
CA ALA A 138 -6.51 -23.64 -7.07
C ALA A 138 -7.48 -22.83 -6.19
N ALA A 139 -8.02 -21.75 -6.74
CA ALA A 139 -8.89 -20.78 -6.05
C ALA A 139 -9.80 -20.04 -7.02
N ALA A 140 -10.92 -19.51 -6.53
CA ALA A 140 -11.79 -18.59 -7.27
C ALA A 140 -11.31 -17.12 -7.23
N ALA A 141 -10.00 -16.91 -7.09
CA ALA A 141 -9.39 -15.62 -6.79
C ALA A 141 -9.61 -14.50 -7.83
N PRO A 142 -9.66 -14.76 -9.16
CA PRO A 142 -9.88 -13.71 -10.16
C PRO A 142 -11.25 -13.02 -10.05
N GLU A 143 -12.25 -13.71 -9.51
CA GLU A 143 -13.61 -13.19 -9.34
C GLU A 143 -13.83 -12.49 -7.99
N LEU A 144 -12.82 -12.49 -7.11
CA LEU A 144 -12.91 -11.84 -5.80
C LEU A 144 -13.14 -10.33 -5.96
N LYS A 145 -13.97 -9.78 -5.09
CA LYS A 145 -14.03 -8.33 -4.87
C LYS A 145 -12.70 -7.83 -4.29
N PRO A 146 -12.34 -6.55 -4.47
CA PRO A 146 -11.17 -5.99 -3.78
C PRO A 146 -11.21 -6.28 -2.28
N PHE A 147 -10.09 -6.74 -1.73
CA PHE A 147 -9.90 -7.12 -0.32
C PHE A 147 -10.74 -8.31 0.17
N SER A 148 -11.39 -9.06 -0.71
CA SER A 148 -12.02 -10.31 -0.29
C SER A 148 -11.01 -11.44 -0.23
N VAL A 149 -11.36 -12.46 0.56
CA VAL A 149 -10.53 -13.64 0.87
C VAL A 149 -11.22 -14.89 0.37
N CYS A 150 -10.47 -15.78 -0.26
CA CYS A 150 -10.94 -17.14 -0.51
C CYS A 150 -9.85 -18.17 -0.19
N PRO A 151 -10.23 -19.43 0.12
CA PRO A 151 -9.28 -20.52 0.22
C PRO A 151 -8.65 -20.80 -1.13
N GLY A 152 -7.39 -21.22 -1.13
CA GLY A 152 -6.64 -21.65 -2.30
C GLY A 152 -5.63 -22.72 -1.95
N ARG A 153 -4.95 -23.27 -2.95
CA ARG A 153 -3.92 -24.29 -2.78
C ARG A 153 -2.81 -24.15 -3.81
N ILE A 154 -1.58 -24.31 -3.36
CA ILE A 154 -0.39 -24.38 -4.20
C ILE A 154 0.36 -25.66 -3.89
N GLY A 155 0.41 -26.60 -4.83
CA GLY A 155 0.91 -27.94 -4.54
C GLY A 155 0.06 -28.65 -3.49
N ALA A 156 0.69 -29.04 -2.40
CA ALA A 156 0.02 -29.67 -1.26
C ALA A 156 -0.35 -28.67 -0.17
N THR A 157 0.07 -27.40 -0.26
CA THR A 157 -0.09 -26.38 0.79
C THR A 157 -1.35 -25.57 0.59
N ASP A 158 -2.17 -25.48 1.62
CA ASP A 158 -3.34 -24.60 1.65
C ASP A 158 -2.89 -23.16 1.90
N VAL A 159 -3.49 -22.22 1.16
CA VAL A 159 -3.23 -20.78 1.27
C VAL A 159 -4.54 -20.02 1.36
N GLN A 160 -4.52 -18.82 1.93
CA GLN A 160 -5.62 -17.86 1.75
C GLN A 160 -5.23 -16.85 0.70
N VAL A 161 -6.05 -16.69 -0.31
CA VAL A 161 -5.86 -15.72 -1.39
C VAL A 161 -6.66 -14.47 -1.07
N ILE A 162 -5.98 -13.34 -0.99
CA ILE A 162 -6.57 -12.04 -0.72
C ILE A 162 -6.34 -11.15 -1.93
N ARG A 163 -7.39 -10.69 -2.59
CA ARG A 163 -7.24 -9.71 -3.68
C ARG A 163 -6.88 -8.33 -3.09
N THR A 164 -5.88 -7.68 -3.66
CA THR A 164 -5.40 -6.34 -3.25
C THR A 164 -5.56 -5.33 -4.38
N GLU A 165 -5.19 -4.06 -4.12
CA GLU A 165 -5.17 -2.99 -5.12
C GLU A 165 -4.19 -3.26 -6.27
N GLY A 166 -3.11 -4.01 -6.00
CA GLY A 166 -2.00 -4.18 -6.93
C GLY A 166 -1.08 -2.95 -7.00
N LEU A 167 -0.19 -2.95 -7.98
CA LEU A 167 0.69 -1.82 -8.31
C LEU A 167 0.17 -0.99 -9.49
N THR A 168 -0.53 -1.64 -10.40
CA THR A 168 -1.07 -1.07 -11.64
C THR A 168 -2.60 -1.01 -11.56
N THR A 169 -3.25 -0.75 -12.66
CA THR A 169 -4.71 -0.89 -12.78
C THR A 169 -5.20 -2.34 -12.62
N SER A 170 -4.29 -3.31 -12.65
CA SER A 170 -4.58 -4.73 -12.43
C SER A 170 -4.52 -5.08 -10.95
N PRO A 171 -5.37 -5.99 -10.45
CA PRO A 171 -5.33 -6.40 -9.06
C PRO A 171 -4.03 -7.14 -8.72
N GLY A 172 -3.59 -7.00 -7.46
CA GLY A 172 -2.60 -7.88 -6.85
C GLY A 172 -3.27 -8.95 -6.00
N PHE A 173 -2.49 -9.95 -5.56
CA PHE A 173 -2.98 -11.03 -4.71
C PHE A 173 -1.97 -11.36 -3.63
N TYR A 174 -2.36 -11.21 -2.35
CA TYR A 174 -1.61 -11.85 -1.28
C TYR A 174 -1.96 -13.33 -1.20
N LEU A 175 -0.93 -14.12 -1.07
CA LEU A 175 -1.00 -15.54 -0.71
C LEU A 175 -0.53 -15.64 0.74
N LEU A 176 -1.47 -15.82 1.66
CA LEU A 176 -1.22 -15.95 3.08
C LEU A 176 -1.13 -17.44 3.42
N CYS A 177 -0.04 -17.85 4.04
CA CYS A 177 0.23 -19.22 4.48
C CYS A 177 1.00 -19.23 5.82
N GLY A 178 1.21 -20.40 6.37
CA GLY A 178 2.12 -20.59 7.51
C GLY A 178 3.54 -20.12 7.15
N ARG A 179 4.21 -19.48 8.11
CA ARG A 179 5.55 -18.93 7.85
C ARG A 179 6.56 -19.99 7.42
N ASP A 180 6.49 -21.17 8.04
CA ASP A 180 7.42 -22.28 7.74
C ASP A 180 7.12 -22.90 6.35
N GLU A 181 5.91 -22.75 5.84
CA GLU A 181 5.48 -23.26 4.55
C GLU A 181 5.83 -22.29 3.38
N ALA A 182 6.01 -21.01 3.69
CA ALA A 182 6.14 -19.96 2.68
C ALA A 182 7.31 -20.15 1.69
N PRO A 183 8.50 -20.63 2.08
CA PRO A 183 9.56 -20.93 1.09
C PRO A 183 9.14 -22.00 0.09
N GLY A 184 8.44 -23.06 0.53
CA GLY A 184 7.91 -24.11 -0.34
C GLY A 184 6.82 -23.62 -1.26
N VAL A 185 5.89 -22.80 -0.76
CA VAL A 185 4.83 -22.14 -1.54
C VAL A 185 5.43 -21.26 -2.63
N ALA A 186 6.42 -20.41 -2.27
CA ALA A 186 7.09 -19.52 -3.20
C ALA A 186 7.82 -20.30 -4.31
N ALA A 187 8.60 -21.32 -3.95
CA ALA A 187 9.33 -22.15 -4.91
C ALA A 187 8.39 -22.87 -5.87
N ALA A 188 7.34 -23.50 -5.34
CA ALA A 188 6.35 -24.23 -6.16
C ALA A 188 5.60 -23.30 -7.13
N LEU A 189 5.26 -22.07 -6.69
CA LEU A 189 4.59 -21.11 -7.57
C LEU A 189 5.53 -20.58 -8.65
N LEU A 190 6.78 -20.24 -8.31
CA LEU A 190 7.78 -19.78 -9.27
C LEU A 190 8.09 -20.83 -10.34
N GLU A 191 8.26 -22.10 -9.93
CA GLU A 191 8.47 -23.20 -10.86
C GLU A 191 7.29 -23.37 -11.83
N ARG A 192 6.07 -23.43 -11.31
CA ARG A 192 4.86 -23.66 -12.12
C ARG A 192 4.56 -22.52 -13.07
N ALA A 193 4.75 -21.28 -12.64
CA ALA A 193 4.42 -20.07 -13.38
C ALA A 193 5.60 -19.47 -14.15
N ALA A 194 6.75 -20.15 -14.21
CA ALA A 194 7.94 -19.68 -14.94
C ALA A 194 7.64 -19.42 -16.43
N ALA A 195 6.90 -20.34 -17.08
CA ALA A 195 6.49 -20.19 -18.48
C ALA A 195 5.48 -19.05 -18.71
N ASP A 196 4.78 -18.61 -17.68
CA ASP A 196 3.85 -17.48 -17.72
C ASP A 196 4.53 -16.16 -17.30
N GLY A 197 5.85 -16.15 -17.14
CA GLY A 197 6.67 -14.98 -16.90
C GLY A 197 6.67 -14.48 -15.44
N LEU A 198 6.31 -15.35 -14.47
CA LEU A 198 6.43 -14.99 -13.06
C LEU A 198 7.90 -14.94 -12.64
N VAL A 199 8.32 -13.83 -12.06
CA VAL A 199 9.70 -13.57 -11.61
C VAL A 199 9.70 -13.27 -10.12
N ALA A 200 10.66 -13.84 -9.38
CA ALA A 200 10.94 -13.42 -8.00
C ALA A 200 11.53 -12.02 -7.99
N CYS A 201 10.93 -11.10 -7.24
CA CYS A 201 11.31 -9.69 -7.17
C CYS A 201 11.71 -9.31 -5.75
N GLY A 202 12.84 -8.61 -5.64
CA GLY A 202 13.36 -8.09 -4.37
C GLY A 202 12.69 -6.78 -3.94
N PRO A 203 13.01 -6.31 -2.72
CA PRO A 203 12.43 -5.10 -2.15
C PRO A 203 12.74 -3.85 -2.97
N ASP A 204 13.94 -3.76 -3.58
CA ASP A 204 14.31 -2.60 -4.39
C ASP A 204 13.53 -2.53 -5.71
N ALA A 205 13.27 -3.69 -6.35
CA ALA A 205 12.42 -3.76 -7.53
C ALA A 205 10.97 -3.34 -7.20
N TYR A 206 10.45 -3.80 -6.07
CA TYR A 206 9.15 -3.37 -5.58
C TYR A 206 9.12 -1.87 -5.28
N ALA A 207 10.15 -1.34 -4.60
CA ALA A 207 10.25 0.09 -4.30
C ALA A 207 10.30 0.95 -5.59
N ALA A 208 11.03 0.51 -6.61
CA ALA A 208 11.05 1.19 -7.90
C ALA A 208 9.68 1.12 -8.62
N ALA A 209 9.05 -0.06 -8.62
CA ALA A 209 7.77 -0.26 -9.27
C ALA A 209 6.64 0.54 -8.56
N ARG A 210 6.60 0.60 -7.21
CA ARG A 210 5.59 1.40 -6.48
C ARG A 210 5.72 2.90 -6.76
N VAL A 211 6.96 3.40 -6.86
CA VAL A 211 7.22 4.81 -7.22
C VAL A 211 6.74 5.11 -8.63
N HIS A 212 7.01 4.21 -9.57
CA HIS A 212 6.53 4.34 -10.95
C HIS A 212 5.01 4.36 -11.04
N GLU A 213 4.34 3.48 -10.30
CA GLU A 213 2.88 3.31 -10.32
C GLU A 213 2.12 4.25 -9.38
N GLY A 214 2.79 4.89 -8.44
CA GLY A 214 2.17 5.85 -7.55
C GLY A 214 1.63 5.26 -6.25
N LEU A 215 2.08 4.09 -5.83
CA LEU A 215 1.63 3.48 -4.58
C LEU A 215 2.39 4.09 -3.38
N PRO A 216 1.68 4.77 -2.45
CA PRO A 216 2.30 5.38 -1.28
C PRO A 216 2.73 4.35 -0.24
N GLU A 217 3.76 4.70 0.53
CA GLU A 217 4.32 3.89 1.60
C GLU A 217 4.39 4.66 2.91
N PHE A 218 4.23 3.94 4.04
CA PHE A 218 4.36 4.52 5.37
C PHE A 218 5.79 5.05 5.61
N ALA A 219 5.89 6.10 6.44
CA ALA A 219 7.11 6.86 6.73
C ALA A 219 7.74 7.60 5.52
N ARG A 220 7.09 7.56 4.35
CA ARG A 220 7.47 8.31 3.14
C ARG A 220 6.33 9.22 2.70
N GLU A 221 5.28 8.65 2.14
CA GLU A 221 4.07 9.36 1.69
C GLU A 221 2.94 9.31 2.71
N LEU A 222 2.97 8.35 3.62
CA LEU A 222 1.94 8.16 4.65
C LEU A 222 2.53 8.37 6.05
N GLY A 223 1.76 9.02 6.91
CA GLY A 223 2.13 9.36 8.29
C GLY A 223 1.40 10.60 8.78
N GLU A 224 1.70 11.03 10.00
CA GLU A 224 1.00 12.13 10.68
C GLU A 224 1.25 13.53 10.07
N ASP A 225 2.12 13.64 9.06
CA ASP A 225 2.31 14.87 8.27
C ASP A 225 1.25 15.07 7.18
N PHE A 226 0.44 14.03 6.91
CA PHE A 226 -0.48 14.00 5.78
C PHE A 226 -1.89 13.60 6.19
N HIS A 227 -2.88 14.09 5.41
CA HIS A 227 -4.27 13.63 5.49
C HIS A 227 -4.54 12.57 4.41
N PRO A 228 -5.52 11.65 4.62
CA PRO A 228 -5.88 10.65 3.62
C PRO A 228 -6.20 11.23 2.25
N LEU A 229 -6.91 12.38 2.19
CA LEU A 229 -7.28 13.01 0.91
C LEU A 229 -6.08 13.67 0.21
N GLU A 230 -5.09 14.18 0.96
CA GLU A 230 -3.82 14.66 0.39
C GLU A 230 -3.03 13.50 -0.24
N ALA A 231 -3.03 12.34 0.42
CA ALA A 231 -2.36 11.12 -0.02
C ALA A 231 -3.11 10.35 -1.13
N GLY A 232 -4.30 10.82 -1.53
CA GLY A 232 -5.08 10.17 -2.58
C GLY A 232 -5.90 8.96 -2.13
N LEU A 233 -6.03 8.68 -0.83
CA LEU A 233 -6.70 7.50 -0.26
C LEU A 233 -8.22 7.66 -0.19
N TRP A 234 -8.86 8.07 -1.29
CA TRP A 234 -10.29 8.34 -1.34
C TRP A 234 -11.14 7.09 -1.10
N GLY A 235 -10.72 5.95 -1.66
CA GLY A 235 -11.39 4.66 -1.49
C GLY A 235 -11.33 4.10 -0.05
N SER A 236 -10.45 4.65 0.78
CA SER A 236 -10.28 4.26 2.19
C SER A 236 -11.06 5.14 3.17
N VAL A 237 -11.90 6.08 2.66
CA VAL A 237 -12.67 7.02 3.48
C VAL A 237 -14.15 6.93 3.12
N SER A 238 -15.00 6.62 4.09
CA SER A 238 -16.45 6.72 3.95
C SER A 238 -16.94 8.08 4.39
N PHE A 239 -17.68 8.77 3.52
CA PHE A 239 -18.35 10.04 3.84
C PHE A 239 -19.80 9.86 4.30
N THR A 240 -20.28 8.62 4.39
CA THR A 240 -21.68 8.28 4.73
C THR A 240 -21.83 7.45 5.97
N LYS A 241 -20.73 6.91 6.53
CA LYS A 241 -20.77 6.16 7.80
C LYS A 241 -20.96 7.11 9.01
N GLY A 242 -21.27 6.52 10.16
CA GLY A 242 -21.32 7.25 11.45
C GLY A 242 -19.96 7.83 11.86
N CYS A 243 -19.96 8.54 12.99
CA CYS A 243 -18.77 9.26 13.49
C CYS A 243 -17.55 8.36 13.68
N TYR A 244 -16.37 8.91 13.36
CA TYR A 244 -15.08 8.28 13.60
C TYR A 244 -14.02 9.34 13.94
N VAL A 245 -12.88 8.90 14.49
CA VAL A 245 -11.78 9.79 14.91
C VAL A 245 -11.23 10.54 13.69
N GLY A 246 -11.19 11.88 13.77
CA GLY A 246 -10.68 12.77 12.71
C GLY A 246 -11.69 13.12 11.60
N GLN A 247 -12.91 12.58 11.63
CA GLN A 247 -13.92 12.78 10.58
C GLN A 247 -14.22 14.25 10.29
N GLU A 248 -14.34 15.10 11.29
CA GLU A 248 -14.67 16.52 11.09
C GLU A 248 -13.67 17.22 10.17
N VAL A 249 -12.37 17.01 10.42
CA VAL A 249 -11.32 17.60 9.59
C VAL A 249 -11.36 17.05 8.15
N ILE A 250 -11.48 15.74 8.01
CA ILE A 250 -11.52 15.08 6.69
C ILE A 250 -12.76 15.53 5.90
N ALA A 251 -13.93 15.60 6.54
CA ALA A 251 -15.17 16.07 5.91
C ALA A 251 -15.05 17.55 5.47
N ARG A 252 -14.44 18.40 6.29
CA ARG A 252 -14.20 19.82 5.93
C ARG A 252 -13.24 19.97 4.74
N LEU A 253 -12.17 19.16 4.69
CA LEU A 253 -11.25 19.15 3.55
C LEU A 253 -11.99 18.81 2.24
N ASN A 254 -12.89 17.83 2.29
CA ASN A 254 -13.70 17.42 1.14
C ASN A 254 -14.74 18.49 0.76
N THR A 255 -15.58 18.91 1.73
CA THR A 255 -16.74 19.80 1.45
C THR A 255 -16.31 21.18 0.95
N TYR A 256 -15.20 21.72 1.44
CA TYR A 256 -14.73 23.06 1.07
C TYR A 256 -13.59 23.06 0.05
N ASP A 257 -13.26 21.91 -0.56
CA ASP A 257 -12.10 21.73 -1.48
C ASP A 257 -10.80 22.32 -0.91
N LYS A 258 -10.57 22.10 0.39
CA LYS A 258 -9.43 22.66 1.12
C LYS A 258 -8.20 21.75 1.15
N VAL A 259 -8.12 20.77 0.27
CA VAL A 259 -6.90 20.00 0.07
C VAL A 259 -5.88 20.90 -0.63
N MET A 260 -4.82 21.28 0.10
CA MET A 260 -3.86 22.31 -0.35
C MET A 260 -2.64 21.73 -1.08
N LYS A 261 -2.37 20.45 -0.91
CA LYS A 261 -1.31 19.69 -1.58
C LYS A 261 -1.83 18.30 -1.95
N HIS A 262 -1.29 17.71 -2.99
CA HIS A 262 -1.65 16.37 -3.42
C HIS A 262 -0.41 15.53 -3.63
N LEU A 263 -0.50 14.27 -3.27
CA LEU A 263 0.46 13.27 -3.71
C LEU A 263 0.34 13.09 -5.23
N VAL A 264 1.48 13.17 -5.90
CA VAL A 264 1.56 13.10 -7.36
C VAL A 264 2.71 12.20 -7.80
N ARG A 265 2.58 11.64 -8.99
CA ARG A 265 3.73 11.06 -9.71
C ARG A 265 4.48 12.16 -10.44
N LEU A 266 5.81 12.07 -10.35
CA LEU A 266 6.73 13.01 -10.96
C LEU A 266 7.69 12.27 -11.91
N GLU A 267 8.01 12.92 -13.01
CA GLU A 267 9.10 12.56 -13.90
C GLU A 267 10.20 13.60 -13.76
N LEU A 268 11.43 13.16 -13.47
CA LEU A 268 12.57 14.03 -13.29
C LEU A 268 13.49 13.96 -14.50
N THR A 269 14.14 15.09 -14.80
CA THR A 269 15.20 15.15 -15.84
C THR A 269 16.45 14.37 -15.43
N ASP A 270 16.74 14.32 -14.12
CA ASP A 270 17.79 13.52 -13.49
C ASP A 270 17.44 13.31 -12.01
N GLY A 271 18.03 12.31 -11.39
CA GLY A 271 17.89 12.03 -9.96
C GLY A 271 19.16 11.48 -9.35
N ALA A 272 20.26 11.41 -10.14
CA ALA A 272 21.54 10.92 -9.65
C ALA A 272 22.03 11.79 -8.48
N GLY A 273 22.41 11.11 -7.38
CA GLY A 273 22.88 11.78 -6.17
C GLY A 273 21.79 12.42 -5.29
N LEU A 274 20.52 12.43 -5.71
CA LEU A 274 19.44 12.89 -4.86
C LEU A 274 19.06 11.83 -3.81
N THR A 275 18.75 12.29 -2.61
CA THR A 275 18.22 11.44 -1.53
C THR A 275 16.94 12.07 -1.00
N ALA A 276 15.81 11.38 -1.15
CA ALA A 276 14.52 11.84 -0.64
C ALA A 276 14.50 11.81 0.92
N PRO A 277 13.84 12.77 1.59
CA PRO A 277 13.01 13.83 1.01
C PRO A 277 13.80 15.01 0.43
N VAL A 278 13.34 15.56 -0.72
CA VAL A 278 13.97 16.68 -1.41
C VAL A 278 12.95 17.79 -1.69
N PRO A 279 13.20 19.05 -1.33
CA PRO A 279 12.24 20.14 -1.56
C PRO A 279 12.03 20.42 -3.05
N LEU A 280 10.81 20.88 -3.38
CA LEU A 280 10.42 21.32 -4.72
C LEU A 280 10.14 22.83 -4.72
N PHE A 281 10.57 23.49 -5.77
CA PHE A 281 10.37 24.93 -5.97
C PHE A 281 9.71 25.22 -7.31
N ALA A 282 8.82 26.22 -7.32
CA ALA A 282 8.24 26.77 -8.54
C ALA A 282 8.31 28.30 -8.48
N ASN A 283 8.83 28.96 -9.50
CA ASN A 283 9.01 30.41 -9.52
C ASN A 283 9.73 30.96 -8.26
N GLY A 284 10.77 30.26 -7.81
CA GLY A 284 11.53 30.60 -6.62
C GLY A 284 10.84 30.36 -5.27
N GLN A 285 9.61 29.84 -5.26
CA GLN A 285 8.82 29.60 -4.04
C GLN A 285 8.71 28.11 -3.74
N ASP A 286 8.55 27.75 -2.46
CA ASP A 286 8.27 26.38 -2.02
C ASP A 286 7.00 25.85 -2.67
N ALA A 287 7.17 24.79 -3.46
CA ALA A 287 6.13 24.10 -4.22
C ALA A 287 5.76 22.74 -3.63
N GLY A 288 6.57 22.19 -2.72
CA GLY A 288 6.33 20.89 -2.12
C GLY A 288 7.58 20.08 -1.84
N VAL A 289 7.47 18.76 -1.86
CA VAL A 289 8.56 17.84 -1.50
C VAL A 289 8.46 16.54 -2.31
N VAL A 290 9.60 16.07 -2.81
CA VAL A 290 9.78 14.69 -3.30
C VAL A 290 9.95 13.78 -2.08
N THR A 291 9.17 12.72 -1.99
CA THR A 291 9.16 11.79 -0.85
C THR A 291 9.81 10.44 -1.17
N SER A 292 9.73 10.01 -2.42
CA SER A 292 10.37 8.78 -2.91
C SER A 292 10.91 8.99 -4.32
N LEU A 293 12.00 8.29 -4.63
CA LEU A 293 12.73 8.43 -5.89
C LEU A 293 13.16 7.05 -6.40
N ALA A 294 13.05 6.83 -7.70
CA ALA A 294 13.54 5.63 -8.38
C ALA A 294 14.04 5.97 -9.79
N GLY A 295 15.09 5.30 -10.21
CA GLY A 295 15.72 5.46 -11.53
C GLY A 295 16.61 4.28 -11.89
N PRO A 296 17.56 4.46 -12.81
CA PRO A 296 18.50 3.40 -13.16
C PRO A 296 19.26 2.84 -11.95
N PRO A 297 19.51 1.50 -11.90
CA PRO A 297 19.25 0.51 -12.95
C PRO A 297 17.84 -0.09 -12.93
N TRP A 298 16.95 0.30 -12.00
CA TRP A 298 15.62 -0.29 -11.83
C TRP A 298 14.62 0.20 -12.87
N LEU A 299 14.66 1.49 -13.19
CA LEU A 299 13.82 2.14 -14.19
C LEU A 299 14.67 2.81 -15.27
N PRO A 300 14.19 2.90 -16.52
CA PRO A 300 14.95 3.56 -17.60
C PRO A 300 15.06 5.08 -17.43
N THR A 301 14.13 5.68 -16.68
CA THR A 301 14.07 7.12 -16.42
C THR A 301 13.81 7.38 -14.95
N TRP A 302 14.15 8.56 -14.47
CA TRP A 302 13.92 8.96 -13.09
C TRP A 302 12.44 9.26 -12.85
N ARG A 303 11.88 8.59 -11.86
CA ARG A 303 10.51 8.74 -11.37
C ARG A 303 10.54 9.09 -9.89
N ALA A 304 9.51 9.82 -9.45
CA ALA A 304 9.36 10.11 -8.03
C ALA A 304 7.89 10.17 -7.61
N LEU A 305 7.69 10.03 -6.31
CA LEU A 305 6.47 10.45 -5.63
C LEU A 305 6.77 11.71 -4.83
N GLY A 306 5.78 12.58 -4.71
CA GLY A 306 5.95 13.79 -3.92
C GLY A 306 4.63 14.50 -3.69
N TYR A 307 4.62 15.34 -2.66
CA TYR A 307 3.51 16.24 -2.39
C TYR A 307 3.76 17.58 -3.08
N VAL A 308 2.86 17.96 -3.97
CA VAL A 308 2.93 19.24 -4.68
C VAL A 308 1.74 20.11 -4.28
N LYS A 309 2.02 21.38 -3.95
CA LYS A 309 1.00 22.37 -3.57
C LYS A 309 0.06 22.65 -4.73
N LYS A 310 -1.25 22.77 -4.46
CA LYS A 310 -2.30 23.02 -5.46
C LYS A 310 -1.98 24.23 -6.34
N LYS A 311 -1.45 25.31 -5.76
CA LYS A 311 -1.03 26.53 -6.50
C LYS A 311 0.07 26.26 -7.52
N ALA A 312 1.07 25.43 -7.16
CA ALA A 312 2.18 25.09 -8.05
C ALA A 312 1.70 24.20 -9.22
N GLN A 313 0.80 23.24 -8.95
CA GLN A 313 0.22 22.39 -9.98
C GLN A 313 -0.57 23.20 -11.01
N SER A 314 -1.34 24.21 -10.57
CA SER A 314 -2.19 25.03 -11.45
C SER A 314 -1.38 26.02 -12.31
N ALA A 315 -0.19 26.41 -11.89
CA ALA A 315 0.64 27.38 -12.58
C ALA A 315 1.35 26.80 -13.83
N GLY A 316 1.43 25.46 -13.96
CA GLY A 316 2.11 24.80 -15.09
C GLY A 316 3.61 25.09 -15.20
N ALA A 317 4.19 25.74 -14.17
CA ALA A 317 5.62 26.05 -14.15
C ALA A 317 6.45 24.79 -13.89
N PRO A 318 7.67 24.69 -14.43
CA PRO A 318 8.57 23.61 -14.11
C PRO A 318 8.88 23.62 -12.60
N LEU A 319 8.97 22.42 -12.02
CA LEU A 319 9.38 22.25 -10.63
C LEU A 319 10.88 22.04 -10.56
N HIS A 320 11.60 22.88 -9.85
CA HIS A 320 13.02 22.70 -9.56
C HIS A 320 13.19 21.81 -8.33
N VAL A 321 14.13 20.86 -8.38
CA VAL A 321 14.35 19.84 -7.35
C VAL A 321 15.59 20.17 -6.55
N GLY A 322 15.44 20.39 -5.24
CA GLY A 322 16.54 20.65 -4.31
C GLY A 322 16.77 22.14 -4.01
N ALA A 323 16.72 23.00 -5.01
CA ALA A 323 16.89 24.46 -4.84
C ALA A 323 16.06 25.23 -5.88
N PRO A 324 15.78 26.53 -5.65
CA PRO A 324 14.94 27.34 -6.56
C PRO A 324 15.42 27.39 -8.00
N ASP A 325 16.73 27.33 -8.22
CA ASP A 325 17.37 27.41 -9.53
C ASP A 325 18.15 26.15 -9.89
N ALA A 326 17.81 25.02 -9.24
CA ALA A 326 18.47 23.74 -9.50
C ALA A 326 18.31 23.33 -10.98
N PRO A 327 19.35 22.72 -11.59
CA PRO A 327 19.28 22.25 -12.97
C PRO A 327 18.34 21.06 -13.13
N ILE A 328 18.12 20.29 -12.06
CA ILE A 328 17.19 19.15 -12.05
C ILE A 328 15.76 19.70 -11.95
N THR A 329 14.94 19.31 -12.92
CA THR A 329 13.53 19.68 -12.95
C THR A 329 12.63 18.46 -12.90
N ALA A 330 11.41 18.66 -12.39
CA ALA A 330 10.36 17.65 -12.34
C ALA A 330 9.10 18.14 -13.04
N ARG A 331 8.41 17.19 -13.67
CA ARG A 331 7.10 17.38 -14.27
C ARG A 331 6.08 16.50 -13.55
N VAL A 332 4.93 17.08 -13.20
CA VAL A 332 3.81 16.30 -12.68
C VAL A 332 3.23 15.43 -13.79
N VAL A 333 3.16 14.13 -13.57
CA VAL A 333 2.52 13.17 -14.48
C VAL A 333 1.02 13.16 -14.22
N ASP A 334 0.62 12.83 -12.99
CA ASP A 334 -0.77 12.81 -12.54
C ASP A 334 -0.86 12.89 -11.00
N ARG A 335 -2.10 13.00 -10.50
CA ARG A 335 -2.43 12.89 -9.09
C ARG A 335 -2.76 11.44 -8.74
N ILE A 336 -2.31 11.02 -7.57
CA ILE A 336 -2.68 9.73 -7.01
C ILE A 336 -4.15 9.75 -6.56
N LYS A 337 -4.88 8.67 -6.91
CA LYS A 337 -6.25 8.39 -6.45
C LYS A 337 -6.38 6.87 -6.26
N LEU A 338 -6.46 6.45 -5.00
CA LEU A 338 -6.62 5.07 -4.55
C LEU A 338 -7.94 4.87 -3.81
#